data_9daca7f00a111f9c7dd37463664780fc
#
_entry.id   9daca7f00a111f9c7dd37463664780fc
#
_cell.length_a   1.000
_cell.length_b   1.000
_cell.length_c   1.000
_cell.angle_alpha   90.00
_cell.angle_beta   90.00
_cell.angle_gamma   90.00
#
_symmetry.space_group_name_H-M   'P 1'
#
loop_
_entity.id
_entity.type
_entity.pdbx_description
1 polymer ?
#
loop_
_entity_poly.entity_id
_entity_poly.type
_entity_poly.pdbx_seq_one_letter_code
_entity_poly.pdbx_strand_id
1 'polypeptide(L)'
;MTATIPDAVHAPRPPGPPAVVLDDVTRTYRSRSGKVDALRGVSHAFASGTFTAIMGPSGSGKSTLMQIAAGLDRPTRGSVRVAGTALAGLNRTTLTKLRRQMMGFVFQQYNLLDALTAYDNVALPTRLAGRRPDRAQVIGALEQVGLHGLARRRPPELSGGQQQRVAIARALHARPAVLFADEPTGALDRHAGRDVLELLRNLVDAPVTHGPAQTVVMVTHDPLAASYADSVLFLADGQVVGQMERGDAARIAARMAELEPVR
;
A
#
# COMPACT_ATOMS: atom_id res chain seq x y z
N MET A 1 10.57 -25.69 -31.08
CA MET A 1 10.74 -26.24 -29.73
C MET A 1 10.49 -25.10 -28.75
N THR A 2 9.24 -24.99 -28.27
CA THR A 2 8.79 -23.93 -27.35
C THR A 2 9.07 -24.43 -25.93
N ALA A 3 10.03 -23.79 -25.27
CA ALA A 3 10.34 -24.10 -23.87
C ALA A 3 9.21 -23.57 -22.99
N THR A 4 8.42 -24.46 -22.43
CA THR A 4 7.43 -24.19 -21.38
C THR A 4 8.20 -23.86 -20.10
N ILE A 5 8.09 -22.62 -19.63
CA ILE A 5 8.58 -22.20 -18.31
C ILE A 5 7.69 -22.92 -17.29
N PRO A 6 8.22 -23.70 -16.34
CA PRO A 6 7.42 -24.35 -15.33
C PRO A 6 6.83 -23.27 -14.40
N ASP A 7 5.51 -23.28 -14.23
CA ASP A 7 4.81 -22.58 -13.16
C ASP A 7 5.43 -23.05 -11.82
N ALA A 8 6.26 -22.20 -11.25
CA ALA A 8 6.70 -22.38 -9.87
C ALA A 8 5.48 -22.12 -8.97
N VAL A 9 4.75 -23.18 -8.65
CA VAL A 9 3.70 -23.19 -7.64
C VAL A 9 4.33 -22.75 -6.31
N HIS A 10 4.23 -21.47 -6.01
CA HIS A 10 4.65 -20.91 -4.73
C HIS A 10 3.69 -21.46 -3.67
N ALA A 11 4.14 -22.43 -2.89
CA ALA A 11 3.40 -22.92 -1.72
C ALA A 11 3.13 -21.71 -0.80
N PRO A 12 1.88 -21.51 -0.34
CA PRO A 12 1.56 -20.40 0.53
C PRO A 12 2.41 -20.49 1.80
N ARG A 13 3.19 -19.43 2.06
CA ARG A 13 3.97 -19.30 3.29
C ARG A 13 3.00 -19.30 4.47
N PRO A 14 3.25 -20.03 5.57
CA PRO A 14 2.40 -19.95 6.75
C PRO A 14 2.29 -18.49 7.21
N PRO A 15 1.07 -17.99 7.49
CA PRO A 15 0.87 -16.60 7.84
C PRO A 15 1.62 -16.27 9.12
N GLY A 16 2.52 -15.28 9.03
CA GLY A 16 3.14 -14.66 10.20
C GLY A 16 2.11 -13.87 11.04
N PRO A 17 2.51 -13.29 12.17
CA PRO A 17 1.62 -12.43 12.95
C PRO A 17 1.13 -11.27 12.04
N PRO A 18 -0.15 -10.83 12.18
CA PRO A 18 -0.70 -9.81 11.29
C PRO A 18 0.11 -8.52 11.30
N ALA A 19 0.37 -7.95 10.11
CA ALA A 19 1.03 -6.66 9.98
C ALA A 19 0.13 -5.51 10.43
N VAL A 20 -1.18 -5.62 10.14
CA VAL A 20 -2.20 -4.66 10.58
C VAL A 20 -3.43 -5.42 11.07
N VAL A 21 -3.99 -5.01 12.22
CA VAL A 21 -5.24 -5.54 12.75
C VAL A 21 -6.21 -4.39 12.98
N LEU A 22 -7.39 -4.51 12.42
CA LEU A 22 -8.55 -3.66 12.65
C LEU A 22 -9.56 -4.45 13.49
N ASP A 23 -10.09 -3.83 14.53
CA ASP A 23 -11.03 -4.46 15.45
C ASP A 23 -12.22 -3.52 15.69
N ASP A 24 -13.39 -3.90 15.18
CA ASP A 24 -14.66 -3.15 15.21
C ASP A 24 -14.52 -1.66 14.82
N VAL A 25 -13.75 -1.39 13.78
CA VAL A 25 -13.42 -0.03 13.38
C VAL A 25 -14.63 0.65 12.73
N THR A 26 -15.07 1.72 13.37
CA THR A 26 -16.12 2.62 12.87
C THR A 26 -15.54 4.01 12.62
N ARG A 27 -15.91 4.63 11.51
CA ARG A 27 -15.54 6.02 11.21
C ARG A 27 -16.74 6.84 10.75
N THR A 28 -17.04 7.87 11.51
CA THR A 28 -18.12 8.81 11.23
C THR A 28 -17.54 10.21 10.98
N TYR A 29 -17.83 10.79 9.85
CA TYR A 29 -17.57 12.19 9.56
C TYR A 29 -18.84 13.02 9.82
N ARG A 30 -18.66 14.20 10.41
CA ARG A 30 -19.74 15.17 10.62
C ARG A 30 -19.47 16.40 9.76
N SER A 31 -20.43 16.78 8.95
CA SER A 31 -20.41 18.00 8.17
C SER A 31 -21.66 18.84 8.43
N ARG A 32 -21.71 20.05 7.88
CA ARG A 32 -22.93 20.89 7.94
C ARG A 32 -24.14 20.22 7.28
N SER A 33 -23.92 19.34 6.32
CA SER A 33 -24.96 18.61 5.57
C SER A 33 -25.40 17.30 6.24
N GLY A 34 -24.82 16.93 7.39
CA GLY A 34 -25.20 15.71 8.11
C GLY A 34 -24.03 14.85 8.58
N LYS A 35 -24.38 13.63 8.94
CA LYS A 35 -23.48 12.60 9.45
C LYS A 35 -23.30 11.54 8.36
N VAL A 36 -22.06 11.17 8.06
CA VAL A 36 -21.72 10.10 7.12
C VAL A 36 -20.88 9.06 7.85
N ASP A 37 -21.38 7.83 7.92
CA ASP A 37 -20.65 6.69 8.46
C ASP A 37 -19.83 6.04 7.33
N ALA A 38 -18.57 6.42 7.23
CA ALA A 38 -17.66 5.93 6.19
C ALA A 38 -17.18 4.51 6.46
N LEU A 39 -17.09 4.08 7.74
CA LEU A 39 -16.85 2.69 8.14
C LEU A 39 -17.82 2.29 9.25
N ARG A 40 -18.29 1.04 9.22
CA ARG A 40 -19.36 0.52 10.08
C ARG A 40 -18.96 -0.82 10.70
N GLY A 41 -18.03 -0.80 11.69
CA GLY A 41 -17.62 -2.00 12.43
C GLY A 41 -16.74 -2.94 11.61
N VAL A 42 -15.72 -2.40 10.93
CA VAL A 42 -14.79 -3.21 10.13
C VAL A 42 -13.80 -3.92 11.05
N SER A 43 -13.79 -5.26 10.97
CA SER A 43 -12.77 -6.11 11.58
C SER A 43 -12.04 -6.89 10.49
N HIS A 44 -10.71 -6.75 10.43
CA HIS A 44 -9.87 -7.45 9.47
C HIS A 44 -8.42 -7.52 9.92
N ALA A 45 -7.71 -8.58 9.53
CA ALA A 45 -6.28 -8.75 9.82
C ALA A 45 -5.50 -8.94 8.52
N PHE A 46 -4.65 -7.98 8.20
CA PHE A 46 -3.72 -8.09 7.06
C PHE A 46 -2.51 -8.92 7.48
N ALA A 47 -2.32 -10.08 6.86
CA ALA A 47 -1.23 -10.99 7.18
C ALA A 47 0.14 -10.40 6.79
N SER A 48 1.15 -10.63 7.62
CA SER A 48 2.53 -10.22 7.28
C SER A 48 3.07 -10.98 6.08
N GLY A 49 3.81 -10.29 5.23
CA GLY A 49 4.44 -10.90 4.04
C GLY A 49 3.45 -11.26 2.94
N THR A 50 2.27 -10.62 2.92
CA THR A 50 1.26 -10.81 1.87
C THR A 50 0.97 -9.50 1.14
N PHE A 51 0.42 -9.64 -0.05
CA PHE A 51 -0.13 -8.56 -0.83
C PHE A 51 -1.66 -8.63 -0.79
N THR A 52 -2.32 -7.66 -0.14
CA THR A 52 -3.79 -7.58 -0.11
C THR A 52 -4.27 -6.36 -0.90
N ALA A 53 -5.22 -6.57 -1.81
CA ALA A 53 -5.93 -5.49 -2.48
C ALA A 53 -7.27 -5.20 -1.77
N ILE A 54 -7.63 -3.93 -1.64
CA ILE A 54 -8.93 -3.47 -1.14
C ILE A 54 -9.70 -2.89 -2.32
N MET A 55 -10.85 -3.46 -2.64
CA MET A 55 -11.72 -3.06 -3.73
C MET A 55 -13.14 -2.73 -3.25
N GLY A 56 -13.92 -2.09 -4.11
CA GLY A 56 -15.32 -1.75 -3.84
C GLY A 56 -15.78 -0.53 -4.63
N PRO A 57 -17.08 -0.24 -4.69
CA PRO A 57 -17.63 0.92 -5.39
C PRO A 57 -17.07 2.26 -4.89
N SER A 58 -17.26 3.32 -5.68
CA SER A 58 -16.93 4.67 -5.22
C SER A 58 -17.73 5.02 -3.96
N GLY A 59 -17.06 5.65 -2.97
CA GLY A 59 -17.71 5.98 -1.70
C GLY A 59 -17.84 4.82 -0.70
N SER A 60 -17.41 3.60 -1.00
CA SER A 60 -17.54 2.45 -0.08
C SER A 60 -16.67 2.52 1.18
N GLY A 61 -15.75 3.50 1.29
CA GLY A 61 -14.91 3.69 2.47
C GLY A 61 -13.47 3.19 2.34
N LYS A 62 -13.01 2.75 1.16
CA LYS A 62 -11.65 2.17 0.93
C LYS A 62 -10.52 3.08 1.39
N SER A 63 -10.50 4.33 0.93
CA SER A 63 -9.47 5.30 1.31
C SER A 63 -9.53 5.62 2.81
N THR A 64 -10.74 5.69 3.39
CA THR A 64 -10.91 5.86 4.85
C THR A 64 -10.36 4.66 5.61
N LEU A 65 -10.63 3.43 5.15
CA LEU A 65 -10.10 2.21 5.76
C LEU A 65 -8.58 2.21 5.73
N MET A 66 -7.98 2.50 4.58
CA MET A 66 -6.52 2.57 4.44
C MET A 66 -5.92 3.68 5.31
N GLN A 67 -6.52 4.88 5.34
CA GLN A 67 -6.03 6.00 6.17
C GLN A 67 -6.06 5.65 7.66
N ILE A 68 -7.09 4.95 8.13
CA ILE A 68 -7.19 4.49 9.53
C ILE A 68 -6.20 3.37 9.81
N ALA A 69 -6.09 2.36 8.92
CA ALA A 69 -5.12 1.28 9.03
C ALA A 69 -3.68 1.81 9.08
N ALA A 70 -3.41 2.88 8.35
CA ALA A 70 -2.13 3.59 8.28
C ALA A 70 -1.94 4.65 9.39
N GLY A 71 -2.88 4.79 10.32
CA GLY A 71 -2.81 5.78 11.39
C GLY A 71 -2.78 7.23 10.90
N LEU A 72 -3.20 7.50 9.66
CA LEU A 72 -3.34 8.86 9.11
C LEU A 72 -4.62 9.53 9.61
N ASP A 73 -5.66 8.72 9.88
CA ASP A 73 -6.90 9.16 10.53
C ASP A 73 -7.19 8.27 11.75
N ARG A 74 -8.08 8.71 12.63
CA ARG A 74 -8.45 7.99 13.85
C ARG A 74 -9.84 7.40 13.70
N PRO A 75 -10.06 6.15 14.14
CA PRO A 75 -11.39 5.59 14.19
C PRO A 75 -12.26 6.38 15.20
N THR A 76 -13.57 6.42 14.96
CA THR A 76 -14.55 6.92 15.93
C THR A 76 -14.79 5.91 17.05
N ARG A 77 -14.75 4.62 16.70
CA ARG A 77 -14.79 3.45 17.60
C ARG A 77 -13.88 2.35 17.07
N GLY A 78 -13.61 1.39 17.93
CA GLY A 78 -12.75 0.26 17.61
C GLY A 78 -11.28 0.57 17.79
N SER A 79 -10.43 -0.35 17.39
CA SER A 79 -8.98 -0.24 17.56
C SER A 79 -8.20 -0.67 16.32
N VAL A 80 -6.97 -0.13 16.22
CA VAL A 80 -6.00 -0.48 15.16
C VAL A 80 -4.68 -0.83 15.81
N ARG A 81 -4.05 -1.91 15.34
CA ARG A 81 -2.66 -2.27 15.67
C ARG A 81 -1.84 -2.41 14.40
N VAL A 82 -0.61 -1.96 14.44
CA VAL A 82 0.35 -2.11 13.34
C VAL A 82 1.62 -2.73 13.90
N ALA A 83 2.07 -3.84 13.31
CA ALA A 83 3.19 -4.65 13.78
C ALA A 83 3.12 -4.88 15.30
N GLY A 84 1.95 -5.28 15.81
CA GLY A 84 1.68 -5.52 17.23
C GLY A 84 1.48 -4.27 18.08
N THR A 85 1.80 -3.06 17.60
CA THR A 85 1.68 -1.81 18.37
C THR A 85 0.28 -1.21 18.20
N ALA A 86 -0.44 -1.00 19.31
CA ALA A 86 -1.74 -0.33 19.30
C ALA A 86 -1.56 1.18 18.98
N LEU A 87 -2.39 1.70 18.05
CA LEU A 87 -2.37 3.12 17.70
C LEU A 87 -3.22 3.97 18.65
N ALA A 88 -4.17 3.36 19.35
CA ALA A 88 -5.02 4.04 20.33
C ALA A 88 -4.18 4.58 21.51
N GLY A 89 -4.51 5.78 21.98
CA GLY A 89 -3.81 6.42 23.11
C GLY A 89 -2.46 7.04 22.75
N LEU A 90 -1.90 6.80 21.55
CA LEU A 90 -0.66 7.44 21.14
C LEU A 90 -0.87 8.95 20.93
N ASN A 91 0.03 9.76 21.48
CA ASN A 91 0.08 11.17 21.16
C ASN A 91 0.57 11.40 19.71
N ARG A 92 0.36 12.60 19.18
CA ARG A 92 0.68 12.96 17.79
C ARG A 92 2.15 12.71 17.44
N THR A 93 3.05 13.02 18.34
CA THR A 93 4.50 12.86 18.12
C THR A 93 4.90 11.40 18.05
N THR A 94 4.41 10.57 18.97
CA THR A 94 4.68 9.13 18.99
C THR A 94 4.09 8.44 17.76
N LEU A 95 2.85 8.79 17.37
CA LEU A 95 2.22 8.27 16.16
C LEU A 95 3.01 8.67 14.89
N THR A 96 3.52 9.89 14.82
CA THR A 96 4.35 10.34 13.69
C THR A 96 5.67 9.56 13.62
N LYS A 97 6.31 9.29 14.76
CA LYS A 97 7.53 8.46 14.81
C LYS A 97 7.25 7.03 14.36
N LEU A 98 6.16 6.43 14.85
CA LEU A 98 5.74 5.08 14.51
C LEU A 98 5.45 4.95 13.00
N ARG A 99 4.65 5.88 12.43
CA ARG A 99 4.37 5.89 10.97
C ARG A 99 5.66 5.92 10.15
N ARG A 100 6.60 6.79 10.51
CA ARG A 100 7.89 6.91 9.81
C ARG A 100 8.71 5.63 9.84
N GLN A 101 8.61 4.84 10.91
CA GLN A 101 9.41 3.62 11.11
C GLN A 101 8.73 2.37 10.56
N MET A 102 7.42 2.28 10.66
CA MET A 102 6.67 1.04 10.44
C MET A 102 5.82 1.05 9.18
N MET A 103 5.58 2.22 8.58
CA MET A 103 4.65 2.37 7.46
C MET A 103 5.28 3.10 6.30
N GLY A 104 5.14 2.55 5.09
CA GLY A 104 5.47 3.22 3.84
C GLY A 104 4.19 3.66 3.13
N PHE A 105 4.27 4.72 2.33
CA PHE A 105 3.12 5.26 1.59
C PHE A 105 3.49 5.50 0.14
N VAL A 106 2.64 4.99 -0.74
CA VAL A 106 2.67 5.22 -2.20
C VAL A 106 1.30 5.76 -2.59
N PHE A 107 1.25 6.89 -3.28
CA PHE A 107 0.02 7.57 -3.69
C PHE A 107 -0.10 7.61 -5.21
N GLN A 108 -1.30 7.78 -5.71
CA GLN A 108 -1.59 7.95 -7.13
C GLN A 108 -0.84 9.15 -7.73
N GLN A 109 -0.86 10.29 -7.02
CA GLN A 109 0.01 11.43 -7.35
C GLN A 109 1.29 11.25 -6.56
N TYR A 110 2.35 10.86 -7.18
CA TYR A 110 3.67 10.48 -6.64
C TYR A 110 4.13 11.25 -5.40
N ASN A 111 3.63 12.47 -5.18
CA ASN A 111 3.97 13.36 -4.06
C ASN A 111 5.48 13.55 -3.90
N LEU A 112 6.18 13.70 -5.04
CA LEU A 112 7.58 14.05 -5.08
C LEU A 112 7.73 15.58 -5.04
N LEU A 113 8.83 16.05 -4.49
CA LEU A 113 9.20 17.45 -4.53
C LEU A 113 10.06 17.70 -5.79
N ASP A 114 9.53 18.48 -6.73
CA ASP A 114 10.16 18.75 -8.04
C ASP A 114 11.53 19.44 -7.91
N ALA A 115 11.71 20.23 -6.85
CA ALA A 115 12.99 20.90 -6.56
C ALA A 115 14.10 19.94 -6.10
N LEU A 116 13.73 18.73 -5.67
CA LEU A 116 14.66 17.72 -5.14
C LEU A 116 14.99 16.67 -6.19
N THR A 117 16.21 16.14 -6.13
CA THR A 117 16.60 14.97 -6.93
C THR A 117 15.86 13.71 -6.47
N ALA A 118 15.89 12.63 -7.27
CA ALA A 118 15.39 11.32 -6.86
C ALA A 118 16.04 10.86 -5.56
N TYR A 119 17.37 11.03 -5.45
CA TYR A 119 18.10 10.77 -4.20
C TYR A 119 17.54 11.57 -3.02
N ASP A 120 17.34 12.87 -3.20
CA ASP A 120 16.88 13.74 -2.12
C ASP A 120 15.42 13.47 -1.71
N ASN A 121 14.56 13.11 -2.68
CA ASN A 121 13.20 12.65 -2.40
C ASN A 121 13.18 11.37 -1.56
N VAL A 122 14.02 10.38 -1.89
CA VAL A 122 14.15 9.13 -1.10
C VAL A 122 14.74 9.41 0.29
N ALA A 123 15.71 10.29 0.39
CA ALA A 123 16.37 10.66 1.65
C ALA A 123 15.51 11.55 2.56
N LEU A 124 14.45 12.20 2.02
CA LEU A 124 13.68 13.22 2.71
C LEU A 124 13.11 12.77 4.06
N PRO A 125 12.47 11.58 4.21
CA PRO A 125 11.93 11.14 5.49
C PRO A 125 13.00 11.04 6.59
N THR A 126 14.21 10.62 6.23
CA THR A 126 15.36 10.52 7.17
C THR A 126 15.85 11.89 7.60
N ARG A 127 15.94 12.85 6.66
CA ARG A 127 16.29 14.24 6.96
C ARG A 127 15.25 14.92 7.86
N LEU A 128 13.95 14.73 7.56
CA LEU A 128 12.87 15.26 8.41
C LEU A 128 12.83 14.60 9.80
N ALA A 129 13.50 13.44 9.97
CA ALA A 129 13.72 12.84 11.27
C ALA A 129 14.91 13.45 12.05
N GLY A 130 15.59 14.46 11.49
CA GLY A 130 16.80 15.03 12.06
C GLY A 130 18.03 14.12 11.96
N ARG A 131 17.98 13.08 11.08
CA ARG A 131 19.08 12.12 10.89
C ARG A 131 19.78 12.35 9.54
N ARG A 132 21.07 12.01 9.50
CA ARG A 132 21.84 12.03 8.25
C ARG A 132 21.51 10.78 7.44
N PRO A 133 21.08 10.91 6.16
CA PRO A 133 20.84 9.75 5.30
C PRO A 133 22.14 9.01 5.00
N ASP A 134 22.11 7.71 5.06
CA ASP A 134 23.18 6.85 4.53
C ASP A 134 23.06 6.79 3.02
N ARG A 135 24.13 7.22 2.33
CA ARG A 135 24.16 7.25 0.87
C ARG A 135 23.98 5.88 0.24
N ALA A 136 24.59 4.85 0.78
CA ALA A 136 24.51 3.49 0.26
C ALA A 136 23.07 2.95 0.37
N GLN A 137 22.40 3.21 1.50
CA GLN A 137 21.01 2.79 1.70
C GLN A 137 20.05 3.53 0.74
N VAL A 138 20.25 4.83 0.49
CA VAL A 138 19.42 5.59 -0.45
C VAL A 138 19.63 5.10 -1.88
N ILE A 139 20.87 4.89 -2.30
CA ILE A 139 21.19 4.36 -3.64
C ILE A 139 20.62 2.93 -3.78
N GLY A 140 20.84 2.06 -2.79
CA GLY A 140 20.29 0.71 -2.80
C GLY A 140 18.75 0.68 -2.90
N ALA A 141 18.04 1.60 -2.25
CA ALA A 141 16.59 1.73 -2.39
C ALA A 141 16.16 2.12 -3.83
N LEU A 142 16.93 3.01 -4.49
CA LEU A 142 16.68 3.36 -5.90
C LEU A 142 16.99 2.18 -6.84
N GLU A 143 18.06 1.45 -6.60
CA GLU A 143 18.44 0.27 -7.38
C GLU A 143 17.44 -0.87 -7.23
N GLN A 144 16.89 -1.07 -6.02
CA GLN A 144 15.86 -2.07 -5.75
C GLN A 144 14.60 -1.87 -6.60
N VAL A 145 14.30 -0.63 -6.98
CA VAL A 145 13.18 -0.31 -7.86
C VAL A 145 13.57 -0.10 -9.33
N GLY A 146 14.80 -0.49 -9.71
CA GLY A 146 15.30 -0.42 -11.08
C GLY A 146 15.67 0.98 -11.58
N LEU A 147 16.02 1.91 -10.68
CA LEU A 147 16.41 3.30 -11.02
C LEU A 147 17.92 3.50 -10.98
N HIS A 148 18.67 2.56 -11.59
CA HIS A 148 20.13 2.67 -11.69
C HIS A 148 20.55 3.93 -12.43
N GLY A 149 21.50 4.70 -11.86
CA GLY A 149 22.05 5.91 -12.48
C GLY A 149 21.14 7.14 -12.46
N LEU A 150 19.90 7.04 -11.99
CA LEU A 150 18.92 8.14 -12.02
C LEU A 150 18.87 8.97 -10.73
N ALA A 151 19.72 8.70 -9.75
CA ALA A 151 19.72 9.34 -8.44
C ALA A 151 19.80 10.88 -8.47
N ARG A 152 20.46 11.46 -9.49
CA ARG A 152 20.63 12.91 -9.65
C ARG A 152 19.51 13.59 -10.44
N ARG A 153 18.63 12.82 -11.09
CA ARG A 153 17.52 13.36 -11.87
C ARG A 153 16.46 13.94 -10.93
N ARG A 154 15.78 14.98 -11.40
CA ARG A 154 14.61 15.58 -10.73
C ARG A 154 13.33 15.01 -11.32
N PRO A 155 12.19 15.04 -10.58
CA PRO A 155 10.93 14.51 -11.06
C PRO A 155 10.53 14.95 -12.48
N PRO A 156 10.66 16.22 -12.91
CA PRO A 156 10.34 16.62 -14.27
C PRO A 156 11.22 15.97 -15.37
N GLU A 157 12.37 15.40 -15.01
CA GLU A 157 13.30 14.72 -15.92
C GLU A 157 13.05 13.19 -15.97
N LEU A 158 12.02 12.70 -15.25
CA LEU A 158 11.66 11.29 -15.12
C LEU A 158 10.30 11.02 -15.75
N SER A 159 10.13 9.84 -16.37
CA SER A 159 8.80 9.39 -16.80
C SER A 159 7.89 9.16 -15.59
N GLY A 160 6.56 9.11 -15.80
CA GLY A 160 5.59 8.85 -14.74
C GLY A 160 5.88 7.55 -13.98
N GLY A 161 6.22 6.47 -14.69
CA GLY A 161 6.60 5.20 -14.07
C GLY A 161 7.90 5.31 -13.25
N GLN A 162 8.88 6.08 -13.72
CA GLN A 162 10.10 6.34 -12.95
C GLN A 162 9.81 7.19 -11.70
N GLN A 163 8.94 8.19 -11.80
CA GLN A 163 8.50 8.98 -10.64
C GLN A 163 7.81 8.10 -9.60
N GLN A 164 6.92 7.21 -10.04
CA GLN A 164 6.26 6.26 -9.14
C GLN A 164 7.27 5.33 -8.46
N ARG A 165 8.26 4.83 -9.19
CA ARG A 165 9.34 4.02 -8.63
C ARG A 165 10.18 4.82 -7.61
N VAL A 166 10.42 6.12 -7.80
CA VAL A 166 11.06 6.99 -6.78
C VAL A 166 10.18 7.08 -5.53
N ALA A 167 8.85 7.22 -5.69
CA ALA A 167 7.92 7.25 -4.55
C ALA A 167 7.93 5.91 -3.78
N ILE A 168 8.00 4.78 -4.48
CA ILE A 168 8.14 3.44 -3.87
C ILE A 168 9.49 3.33 -3.15
N ALA A 169 10.61 3.73 -3.77
CA ALA A 169 11.93 3.73 -3.12
C ALA A 169 11.94 4.58 -1.84
N ARG A 170 11.31 5.76 -1.86
CA ARG A 170 11.14 6.61 -0.68
C ARG A 170 10.39 5.90 0.44
N ALA A 171 9.32 5.18 0.09
CA ALA A 171 8.53 4.43 1.05
C ALA A 171 9.31 3.24 1.64
N LEU A 172 10.09 2.53 0.83
CA LEU A 172 10.88 1.36 1.22
C LEU A 172 12.16 1.72 2.00
N HIS A 173 12.70 2.93 1.81
CA HIS A 173 13.96 3.35 2.43
C HIS A 173 13.97 3.23 3.97
N ALA A 174 12.81 3.42 4.61
CA ALA A 174 12.64 3.23 6.04
C ALA A 174 12.50 1.75 6.47
N ARG A 175 12.47 0.78 5.53
CA ARG A 175 12.17 -0.64 5.76
C ARG A 175 10.88 -0.84 6.57
N PRO A 176 9.74 -0.36 6.07
CA PRO A 176 8.48 -0.41 6.80
C PRO A 176 8.00 -1.85 6.95
N ALA A 177 7.24 -2.12 8.02
CA ALA A 177 6.54 -3.39 8.22
C ALA A 177 5.39 -3.56 7.20
N VAL A 178 4.78 -2.44 6.76
CA VAL A 178 3.70 -2.44 5.79
C VAL A 178 3.81 -1.26 4.83
N LEU A 179 3.61 -1.53 3.54
CA LEU A 179 3.51 -0.55 2.47
C LEU A 179 2.04 -0.37 2.08
N PHE A 180 1.52 0.82 2.30
CA PHE A 180 0.18 1.22 1.86
C PHE A 180 0.28 1.89 0.49
N ALA A 181 -0.50 1.42 -0.49
CA ALA A 181 -0.52 1.93 -1.85
C ALA A 181 -1.94 2.37 -2.23
N ASP A 182 -2.15 3.66 -2.46
CA ASP A 182 -3.44 4.23 -2.86
C ASP A 182 -3.43 4.49 -4.35
N GLU A 183 -4.12 3.65 -5.12
CA GLU A 183 -4.20 3.70 -6.59
C GLU A 183 -2.82 3.86 -7.25
N PRO A 184 -1.83 3.00 -6.96
CA PRO A 184 -0.43 3.23 -7.32
C PRO A 184 -0.18 3.28 -8.83
N THR A 185 -1.15 2.85 -9.65
CA THR A 185 -1.07 2.83 -11.11
C THR A 185 -2.03 3.81 -11.79
N GLY A 186 -2.87 4.53 -11.03
CA GLY A 186 -3.95 5.33 -11.56
C GLY A 186 -3.52 6.55 -12.41
N ALA A 187 -2.25 6.97 -12.33
CA ALA A 187 -1.68 8.05 -13.15
C ALA A 187 -0.71 7.54 -14.24
N LEU A 188 -0.63 6.22 -14.47
CA LEU A 188 0.32 5.59 -15.37
C LEU A 188 -0.37 5.03 -16.61
N ASP A 189 0.40 4.95 -17.71
CA ASP A 189 0.00 4.13 -18.84
C ASP A 189 0.02 2.63 -18.48
N ARG A 190 -0.58 1.80 -19.33
CA ARG A 190 -0.74 0.36 -19.06
C ARG A 190 0.59 -0.38 -18.86
N HIS A 191 1.64 -0.02 -19.60
CA HIS A 191 2.94 -0.68 -19.51
C HIS A 191 3.62 -0.31 -18.19
N ALA A 192 3.77 0.98 -17.92
CA ALA A 192 4.35 1.49 -16.68
C ALA A 192 3.55 1.02 -15.44
N GLY A 193 2.23 0.92 -15.56
CA GLY A 193 1.37 0.38 -14.51
C GLY A 193 1.67 -1.08 -14.19
N ARG A 194 1.81 -1.94 -15.21
CA ARG A 194 2.20 -3.36 -15.03
C ARG A 194 3.57 -3.48 -14.36
N ASP A 195 4.56 -2.72 -14.84
CA ASP A 195 5.90 -2.72 -14.26
C ASP A 195 5.90 -2.37 -12.76
N VAL A 196 5.04 -1.43 -12.35
CA VAL A 196 4.87 -1.04 -10.94
C VAL A 196 4.20 -2.15 -10.14
N LEU A 197 3.19 -2.82 -10.69
CA LEU A 197 2.51 -3.95 -10.02
C LEU A 197 3.44 -5.15 -9.86
N GLU A 198 4.21 -5.49 -10.89
CA GLU A 198 5.25 -6.51 -10.83
C GLU A 198 6.32 -6.18 -9.78
N LEU A 199 6.74 -4.92 -9.71
CA LEU A 199 7.66 -4.46 -8.67
C LEU A 199 7.06 -4.68 -7.27
N LEU A 200 5.80 -4.27 -7.03
CA LEU A 200 5.14 -4.48 -5.73
C LEU A 200 5.00 -5.96 -5.40
N ARG A 201 4.67 -6.82 -6.39
CA ARG A 201 4.61 -8.26 -6.21
C ARG A 201 5.97 -8.84 -5.83
N ASN A 202 7.02 -8.48 -6.57
CA ASN A 202 8.38 -8.94 -6.32
C ASN A 202 8.90 -8.53 -4.93
N LEU A 203 8.47 -7.39 -4.39
CA LEU A 203 8.83 -6.97 -3.02
C LEU A 203 8.26 -7.92 -1.96
N VAL A 204 7.08 -8.50 -2.20
CA VAL A 204 6.45 -9.47 -1.28
C VAL A 204 7.04 -10.86 -1.46
N ASP A 205 7.33 -11.26 -2.72
CA ASP A 205 7.86 -12.58 -3.06
C ASP A 205 9.35 -12.74 -2.76
N ALA A 206 10.07 -11.62 -2.60
CA ALA A 206 11.50 -11.63 -2.35
C ALA A 206 11.87 -12.52 -1.16
N PRO A 207 12.95 -13.34 -1.28
CA PRO A 207 13.45 -14.11 -0.16
C PRO A 207 13.81 -13.20 1.01
N VAL A 208 13.32 -13.53 2.19
CA VAL A 208 13.64 -12.77 3.41
C VAL A 208 15.07 -13.12 3.84
N THR A 209 16.02 -12.31 3.43
CA THR A 209 17.40 -12.45 3.86
C THR A 209 17.67 -11.79 5.21
N HIS A 210 16.96 -10.69 5.51
CA HIS A 210 17.06 -9.97 6.77
C HIS A 210 15.75 -9.21 7.07
N GLY A 211 15.14 -9.46 8.23
CA GLY A 211 13.92 -8.77 8.65
C GLY A 211 12.61 -9.47 8.22
N PRO A 212 11.44 -8.88 8.49
CA PRO A 212 10.16 -9.42 8.08
C PRO A 212 9.96 -9.30 6.56
N ALA A 213 9.17 -10.22 5.98
CA ALA A 213 8.72 -10.11 4.59
C ALA A 213 7.94 -8.81 4.39
N GLN A 214 8.10 -8.18 3.22
CA GLN A 214 7.36 -6.97 2.91
C GLN A 214 5.86 -7.28 2.81
N THR A 215 5.05 -6.47 3.48
CA THR A 215 3.58 -6.54 3.39
C THR A 215 3.10 -5.38 2.54
N VAL A 216 2.17 -5.63 1.61
CA VAL A 216 1.56 -4.59 0.77
C VAL A 216 0.05 -4.59 0.98
N VAL A 217 -0.52 -3.42 1.26
CA VAL A 217 -1.96 -3.18 1.28
C VAL A 217 -2.26 -2.12 0.23
N MET A 218 -2.96 -2.50 -0.83
CA MET A 218 -3.25 -1.63 -1.97
C MET A 218 -4.75 -1.35 -2.06
N VAL A 219 -5.11 -0.09 -2.23
CA VAL A 219 -6.47 0.31 -2.66
C VAL A 219 -6.44 0.47 -4.16
N THR A 220 -7.38 -0.15 -4.85
CA THR A 220 -7.56 0.01 -6.29
C THR A 220 -9.02 -0.25 -6.72
N HIS A 221 -9.41 0.32 -7.83
CA HIS A 221 -10.65 0.01 -8.54
C HIS A 221 -10.41 -0.84 -9.79
N ASP A 222 -9.13 -1.07 -10.16
CA ASP A 222 -8.75 -1.87 -11.33
C ASP A 222 -8.62 -3.37 -10.98
N PRO A 223 -9.49 -4.25 -11.54
CA PRO A 223 -9.41 -5.70 -11.33
C PRO A 223 -8.07 -6.30 -11.77
N LEU A 224 -7.43 -5.73 -12.81
CA LEU A 224 -6.11 -6.19 -13.24
C LEU A 224 -5.06 -5.91 -12.16
N ALA A 225 -5.06 -4.70 -11.58
CA ALA A 225 -4.15 -4.38 -10.48
C ALA A 225 -4.39 -5.29 -9.26
N ALA A 226 -5.66 -5.55 -8.92
CA ALA A 226 -6.01 -6.42 -7.81
C ALA A 226 -5.61 -7.89 -8.03
N SER A 227 -5.52 -8.36 -9.28
CA SER A 227 -5.11 -9.74 -9.59
C SER A 227 -3.65 -10.06 -9.23
N TYR A 228 -2.82 -9.05 -8.99
CA TYR A 228 -1.45 -9.23 -8.47
C TYR A 228 -1.42 -9.55 -6.97
N ALA A 229 -2.52 -9.35 -6.25
CA ALA A 229 -2.59 -9.58 -4.81
C ALA A 229 -2.80 -11.07 -4.47
N ASP A 230 -2.36 -11.47 -3.26
CA ASP A 230 -2.65 -12.80 -2.71
C ASP A 230 -4.12 -12.91 -2.29
N SER A 231 -4.72 -11.78 -1.88
CA SER A 231 -6.15 -11.72 -1.54
C SER A 231 -6.75 -10.36 -1.89
N VAL A 232 -8.04 -10.36 -2.18
CA VAL A 232 -8.84 -9.17 -2.45
C VAL A 232 -9.92 -9.03 -1.40
N LEU A 233 -9.91 -7.92 -0.67
CA LEU A 233 -10.92 -7.55 0.30
C LEU A 233 -11.96 -6.63 -0.35
N PHE A 234 -13.22 -7.02 -0.34
CA PHE A 234 -14.30 -6.23 -0.91
C PHE A 234 -15.02 -5.40 0.14
N LEU A 235 -15.12 -4.11 -0.11
CA LEU A 235 -15.76 -3.13 0.77
C LEU A 235 -16.98 -2.51 0.07
N ALA A 236 -18.14 -2.53 0.73
CA ALA A 236 -19.35 -1.84 0.30
C ALA A 236 -20.02 -1.19 1.52
N ASP A 237 -20.56 0.03 1.37
CA ASP A 237 -21.27 0.77 2.42
C ASP A 237 -20.55 0.83 3.77
N GLY A 238 -19.22 0.92 3.74
CA GLY A 238 -18.39 1.00 4.93
C GLY A 238 -18.19 -0.33 5.67
N GLN A 239 -18.54 -1.46 5.05
CA GLN A 239 -18.41 -2.80 5.62
C GLN A 239 -17.61 -3.73 4.70
N VAL A 240 -16.94 -4.72 5.28
CA VAL A 240 -16.35 -5.83 4.53
C VAL A 240 -17.47 -6.77 4.11
N VAL A 241 -17.69 -6.92 2.81
CA VAL A 241 -18.76 -7.75 2.22
C VAL A 241 -18.24 -9.05 1.61
N GLY A 242 -16.94 -9.26 1.64
CA GLY A 242 -16.32 -10.49 1.17
C GLY A 242 -14.82 -10.40 1.07
N GLN A 243 -14.19 -11.55 0.93
CA GLN A 243 -12.78 -11.71 0.63
C GLN A 243 -12.64 -12.80 -0.44
N MET A 244 -11.72 -12.62 -1.36
CA MET A 244 -11.36 -13.58 -2.39
C MET A 244 -9.86 -13.85 -2.28
N GLU A 245 -9.50 -15.10 -2.11
CA GLU A 245 -8.11 -15.53 -2.28
C GLU A 245 -7.73 -15.42 -3.76
N ARG A 246 -6.48 -15.28 -4.03
CA ARG A 246 -5.85 -15.06 -5.34
C ARG A 246 -6.77 -15.35 -6.54
N GLY A 247 -7.34 -14.30 -7.13
CA GLY A 247 -8.27 -14.37 -8.25
C GLY A 247 -7.66 -13.81 -9.54
N ASP A 248 -8.14 -14.31 -10.69
CA ASP A 248 -7.88 -13.63 -11.96
C ASP A 248 -8.71 -12.34 -12.08
N ALA A 249 -8.31 -11.44 -12.98
CA ALA A 249 -8.98 -10.16 -13.16
C ALA A 249 -10.45 -10.29 -13.56
N ALA A 250 -10.82 -11.35 -14.29
CA ALA A 250 -12.19 -11.57 -14.74
C ALA A 250 -13.12 -11.94 -13.57
N ARG A 251 -12.69 -12.82 -12.67
CA ARG A 251 -13.43 -13.19 -11.46
C ARG A 251 -13.57 -12.00 -10.51
N ILE A 252 -12.51 -11.21 -10.36
CA ILE A 252 -12.52 -9.99 -9.54
C ILE A 252 -13.50 -8.98 -10.13
N ALA A 253 -13.48 -8.76 -11.46
CA ALA A 253 -14.40 -7.86 -12.14
C ALA A 253 -15.86 -8.31 -12.01
N ALA A 254 -16.14 -9.62 -12.15
CA ALA A 254 -17.47 -10.17 -11.94
C ALA A 254 -17.98 -9.90 -10.51
N ARG A 255 -17.12 -10.12 -9.49
CA ARG A 255 -17.49 -9.83 -8.09
C ARG A 255 -17.73 -8.34 -7.84
N MET A 256 -16.94 -7.47 -8.46
CA MET A 256 -17.15 -6.01 -8.38
C MET A 256 -18.49 -5.59 -8.98
N ALA A 257 -18.87 -6.15 -10.13
CA ALA A 257 -20.15 -5.86 -10.78
C ALA A 257 -21.36 -6.22 -9.91
N GLU A 258 -21.27 -7.30 -9.10
CA GLU A 258 -22.31 -7.69 -8.13
C GLU A 258 -22.47 -6.69 -6.98
N LEU A 259 -21.43 -5.90 -6.67
CA LEU A 259 -21.42 -4.93 -5.58
C LEU A 259 -21.89 -3.53 -6.01
N GLU A 260 -21.93 -3.27 -7.32
CA GLU A 260 -22.47 -2.01 -7.82
C GLU A 260 -24.00 -2.03 -7.74
N PRO A 261 -24.63 -1.00 -7.16
CA PRO A 261 -26.09 -0.93 -7.13
C PRO A 261 -26.61 -0.89 -8.56
N VAL A 262 -27.58 -1.77 -8.86
CA VAL A 262 -28.34 -1.71 -10.12
C VAL A 262 -28.96 -0.33 -10.20
N ARG A 263 -28.56 0.46 -11.23
CA ARG A 263 -29.10 1.80 -11.50
C ARG A 263 -30.50 1.72 -12.05
#